data_79581689b287cc7ab69bb7fea1465dae
#
_entry.id   79581689b287cc7ab69bb7fea1465dae
#
_cell.length_a   1.000
_cell.length_b   1.000
_cell.length_c   1.000
_cell.angle_alpha   90.00
_cell.angle_beta   90.00
_cell.angle_gamma   90.00
#
_symmetry.space_group_name_H-M   'P 1'
#
loop_
_entity.id
_entity.type
_entity.pdbx_description
1 polymer ?
#
loop_
_entity_poly.entity_id
_entity_poly.type
_entity_poly.pdbx_seq_one_letter_code
_entity_poly.pdbx_strand_id
1 'polypeptide(L)'
;MKQYFILILYLLCGLSACAQPTLEQTGSIYYAYPTPAGVYTPVPEGYTPFYISHYGRHGSRWMTDDKRYTEIISVFDSLYQCSGLTPLGIDVRERLHKVWEDARGRSGSITPLGERQQGEIAERMYRNFPQVFENEAYIDARSSTSLRCAISMSYFMRRLKELNPTLRTDQRAYNRYMDYIAYTSPEGEIFSSETKPAPWRRSFREFERKNVQPERLLASLFVNPDAITRRDAFMRGMYWITADMQNVDIDVSLYDIFEYEELVGIWKTVNARMYVCNANAPLNEGLMPDCAIPLLSNILESAEAAIKDGTPASHLRFGHDTHLIRLLALMQVEGCNNRESDMEKFHLAWQDYRVAPMGGNLQIIFFRNNEDDILVKFLLNENEVNLPIESSTNPYYSWKVVKAFLGEQVKHGMS
;
A
#
# COMPACT_ATOMS: atom_id res chain seq x y z
N MET A 1 45.27 46.96 -2.99
CA MET A 1 45.17 45.50 -3.18
C MET A 1 43.77 45.10 -2.73
N LYS A 2 42.88 44.82 -3.68
CA LYS A 2 41.49 44.33 -3.40
C LYS A 2 41.54 42.82 -3.49
N GLN A 3 41.32 42.15 -2.35
CA GLN A 3 41.13 40.72 -2.30
C GLN A 3 39.72 40.38 -2.74
N TYR A 4 39.57 39.63 -3.83
CA TYR A 4 38.32 39.05 -4.27
C TYR A 4 38.12 37.71 -3.55
N PHE A 5 37.13 37.64 -2.66
CA PHE A 5 36.64 36.40 -2.10
C PHE A 5 35.76 35.71 -3.17
N ILE A 6 36.24 34.61 -3.74
CA ILE A 6 35.47 33.73 -4.61
C ILE A 6 34.69 32.80 -3.70
N LEU A 7 33.37 33.04 -3.61
CA LEU A 7 32.40 32.18 -2.93
C LEU A 7 32.08 31.00 -3.88
N ILE A 8 32.72 29.84 -3.66
CA ILE A 8 32.39 28.61 -4.38
C ILE A 8 31.12 28.07 -3.74
N LEU A 9 29.97 28.32 -4.39
CA LEU A 9 28.67 27.71 -4.06
C LEU A 9 28.70 26.26 -4.57
N TYR A 10 28.97 25.31 -3.68
CA TYR A 10 28.74 23.88 -3.98
C TYR A 10 27.25 23.66 -4.12
N LEU A 11 26.76 23.57 -5.37
CA LEU A 11 25.48 23.01 -5.71
C LEU A 11 25.56 21.50 -5.40
N LEU A 12 25.19 21.13 -4.19
CA LEU A 12 24.88 19.75 -3.85
C LEU A 12 23.58 19.40 -4.62
N CYS A 13 23.73 18.99 -5.88
CA CYS A 13 22.74 18.16 -6.53
C CYS A 13 22.65 16.88 -5.69
N GLY A 14 21.68 16.85 -4.77
CA GLY A 14 21.30 15.66 -4.04
C GLY A 14 20.79 14.63 -5.04
N LEU A 15 21.71 13.81 -5.57
CA LEU A 15 21.36 12.46 -5.98
C LEU A 15 20.82 11.80 -4.71
N SER A 16 19.52 11.81 -4.54
CA SER A 16 18.86 10.89 -3.60
C SER A 16 19.24 9.50 -4.08
N ALA A 17 20.38 8.98 -3.63
CA ALA A 17 20.69 7.57 -3.75
C ALA A 17 19.47 6.87 -3.17
N CYS A 18 18.73 6.15 -4.00
CA CYS A 18 17.57 5.38 -3.56
C CYS A 18 18.12 4.41 -2.51
N ALA A 19 17.83 4.71 -1.24
CA ALA A 19 18.33 3.90 -0.14
C ALA A 19 17.86 2.46 -0.37
N GLN A 20 18.76 1.50 -0.19
CA GLN A 20 18.41 0.09 -0.26
C GLN A 20 17.28 -0.20 0.74
N PRO A 21 16.30 -1.08 0.41
CA PRO A 21 15.22 -1.42 1.32
C PRO A 21 15.76 -2.05 2.61
N THR A 22 15.11 -1.80 3.75
CA THR A 22 15.39 -2.58 4.98
C THR A 22 14.92 -4.03 4.80
N LEU A 23 15.26 -4.92 5.73
CA LEU A 23 14.76 -6.31 5.69
C LEU A 23 13.23 -6.35 5.64
N GLU A 24 12.55 -5.55 6.45
CA GLU A 24 11.09 -5.49 6.51
C GLU A 24 10.50 -4.92 5.21
N GLN A 25 11.15 -3.91 4.61
CA GLN A 25 10.74 -3.31 3.34
C GLN A 25 10.88 -4.29 2.17
N THR A 26 11.81 -5.25 2.23
CA THR A 26 11.86 -6.34 1.24
C THR A 26 10.61 -7.21 1.27
N GLY A 27 9.79 -7.15 2.31
CA GLY A 27 8.47 -7.78 2.37
C GLY A 27 7.43 -7.21 1.41
N SER A 28 7.78 -6.17 0.60
CA SER A 28 6.90 -5.64 -0.45
C SER A 28 5.59 -5.10 0.13
N ILE A 29 4.45 -5.43 -0.49
CA ILE A 29 3.09 -5.09 0.01
C ILE A 29 2.74 -5.75 1.36
N TYR A 30 3.57 -6.62 1.91
CA TYR A 30 3.44 -7.14 3.29
C TYR A 30 4.18 -6.27 4.31
N TYR A 31 4.86 -5.21 3.87
CA TYR A 31 5.46 -4.26 4.79
C TYR A 31 4.40 -3.71 5.75
N ALA A 32 4.64 -3.87 7.04
CA ALA A 32 3.73 -3.38 8.08
C ALA A 32 3.65 -1.84 8.03
N TYR A 33 2.53 -1.28 8.48
CA TYR A 33 2.33 0.17 8.42
C TYR A 33 3.45 0.91 9.19
N PRO A 34 4.21 1.79 8.52
CA PRO A 34 5.29 2.51 9.17
C PRO A 34 4.74 3.61 10.09
N THR A 35 5.50 3.95 11.13
CA THR A 35 5.18 5.13 11.95
C THR A 35 5.41 6.39 11.11
N PRO A 36 4.39 7.25 10.89
CA PRO A 36 4.55 8.48 10.12
C PRO A 36 5.40 9.51 10.87
N ALA A 37 6.03 10.42 10.12
CA ALA A 37 6.88 11.48 10.70
C ALA A 37 6.09 12.47 11.60
N GLY A 38 4.79 12.62 11.35
CA GLY A 38 3.87 13.40 12.19
C GLY A 38 4.07 14.93 12.15
N VAL A 39 4.88 15.43 11.21
CA VAL A 39 5.12 16.87 11.06
C VAL A 39 4.47 17.36 9.78
N TYR A 40 3.54 18.31 9.93
CA TYR A 40 2.85 18.92 8.80
C TYR A 40 3.19 20.39 8.66
N THR A 41 3.20 20.86 7.42
CA THR A 41 3.26 22.29 7.11
C THR A 41 2.07 23.01 7.76
N PRO A 42 2.31 24.12 8.48
CA PRO A 42 1.24 24.88 9.12
C PRO A 42 0.11 25.25 8.17
N VAL A 43 -1.11 25.22 8.67
CA VAL A 43 -2.29 25.65 7.91
C VAL A 43 -2.17 27.15 7.59
N PRO A 44 -2.43 27.59 6.34
CA PRO A 44 -2.45 29.01 5.99
C PRO A 44 -3.41 29.78 6.89
N GLU A 45 -3.03 31.04 7.20
CA GLU A 45 -3.83 31.90 8.09
C GLU A 45 -5.27 32.06 7.59
N GLY A 46 -6.23 31.98 8.49
CA GLY A 46 -7.65 32.10 8.22
C GLY A 46 -8.34 30.84 7.71
N TYR A 47 -7.60 29.77 7.41
CA TYR A 47 -8.19 28.48 6.96
C TYR A 47 -8.40 27.50 8.11
N THR A 48 -9.50 26.77 8.04
CA THR A 48 -9.86 25.73 9.02
C THR A 48 -10.24 24.44 8.27
N PRO A 49 -9.75 23.25 8.72
CA PRO A 49 -10.16 21.98 8.13
C PRO A 49 -11.65 21.72 8.42
N PHE A 50 -12.40 21.28 7.40
CA PHE A 50 -13.85 21.05 7.54
C PHE A 50 -14.32 19.71 6.94
N TYR A 51 -13.54 19.11 6.04
CA TYR A 51 -13.91 17.85 5.39
C TYR A 51 -12.68 17.00 5.08
N ILE A 52 -12.83 15.66 5.22
CA ILE A 52 -11.80 14.68 4.86
C ILE A 52 -12.38 13.65 3.91
N SER A 53 -11.71 13.44 2.75
CA SER A 53 -11.91 12.30 1.88
C SER A 53 -10.76 11.32 2.04
N HIS A 54 -11.07 10.06 2.36
CA HIS A 54 -10.08 9.03 2.65
C HIS A 54 -10.31 7.80 1.78
N TYR A 55 -9.22 7.16 1.34
CA TYR A 55 -9.20 5.79 0.85
C TYR A 55 -8.07 5.03 1.53
N GLY A 56 -8.38 3.96 2.25
CA GLY A 56 -7.42 3.15 2.99
C GLY A 56 -7.45 1.67 2.58
N ARG A 57 -6.27 1.07 2.59
CA ARG A 57 -6.06 -0.37 2.55
C ARG A 57 -6.40 -0.98 3.92
N HIS A 58 -6.89 -2.23 3.94
CA HIS A 58 -7.00 -2.99 5.18
C HIS A 58 -5.68 -3.04 5.96
N GLY A 59 -5.73 -3.21 7.28
CA GLY A 59 -4.57 -3.39 8.15
C GLY A 59 -3.82 -4.71 7.92
N SER A 60 -2.78 -4.94 8.70
CA SER A 60 -2.03 -6.20 8.74
C SER A 60 -2.95 -7.40 8.88
N ARG A 61 -2.63 -8.50 8.19
CA ARG A 61 -3.45 -9.71 8.11
C ARG A 61 -2.59 -10.95 7.98
N TRP A 62 -3.13 -12.11 8.36
CA TRP A 62 -2.55 -13.41 7.97
C TRP A 62 -2.60 -13.60 6.45
N MET A 63 -1.77 -14.51 5.93
CA MET A 63 -1.79 -14.86 4.49
C MET A 63 -3.21 -15.26 4.07
N THR A 64 -3.53 -15.04 2.79
CA THR A 64 -4.91 -15.14 2.28
C THR A 64 -5.43 -16.57 2.10
N ASP A 65 -4.60 -17.59 2.22
CA ASP A 65 -4.96 -19.00 2.04
C ASP A 65 -4.08 -19.88 2.94
N ASP A 66 -4.68 -20.80 3.67
CA ASP A 66 -4.02 -21.79 4.53
C ASP A 66 -3.00 -22.64 3.75
N LYS A 67 -3.25 -22.89 2.46
CA LYS A 67 -2.32 -23.63 1.59
C LYS A 67 -0.95 -22.98 1.49
N ARG A 68 -0.88 -21.66 1.59
CA ARG A 68 0.41 -20.94 1.55
C ARG A 68 1.35 -21.33 2.68
N TYR A 69 0.80 -21.73 3.83
CA TYR A 69 1.56 -22.27 4.95
C TYR A 69 1.74 -23.79 4.80
N THR A 70 0.64 -24.53 4.57
CA THR A 70 0.64 -25.98 4.65
C THR A 70 1.41 -26.67 3.52
N GLU A 71 1.46 -26.09 2.31
CA GLU A 71 2.29 -26.62 1.22
C GLU A 71 3.78 -26.57 1.57
N ILE A 72 4.25 -25.49 2.19
CA ILE A 72 5.64 -25.37 2.64
C ILE A 72 5.92 -26.33 3.81
N ILE A 73 5.09 -26.35 4.83
CA ILE A 73 5.23 -27.21 6.00
C ILE A 73 5.25 -28.69 5.60
N SER A 74 4.41 -29.10 4.65
CA SER A 74 4.35 -30.49 4.18
C SER A 74 5.67 -30.96 3.55
N VAL A 75 6.41 -30.07 2.89
CA VAL A 75 7.75 -30.39 2.36
C VAL A 75 8.73 -30.70 3.51
N PHE A 76 8.74 -29.82 4.53
CA PHE A 76 9.58 -30.03 5.70
C PHE A 76 9.21 -31.33 6.46
N ASP A 77 7.91 -31.57 6.67
CA ASP A 77 7.44 -32.76 7.39
C ASP A 77 7.79 -34.04 6.65
N SER A 78 7.63 -34.06 5.32
CA SER A 78 7.97 -35.23 4.51
C SER A 78 9.48 -35.55 4.57
N LEU A 79 10.33 -34.53 4.48
CA LEU A 79 11.78 -34.71 4.51
C LEU A 79 12.31 -35.00 5.93
N TYR A 80 11.65 -34.49 6.96
CA TYR A 80 11.99 -34.80 8.35
C TYR A 80 11.89 -36.30 8.63
N GLN A 81 10.85 -36.97 8.11
CA GLN A 81 10.64 -38.44 8.31
C GLN A 81 11.73 -39.29 7.70
N CYS A 82 12.45 -38.83 6.69
CA CYS A 82 13.55 -39.56 6.04
C CYS A 82 14.94 -38.96 6.34
N SER A 83 15.09 -38.18 7.41
CA SER A 83 16.33 -37.49 7.78
C SER A 83 16.89 -36.58 6.67
N GLY A 84 16.01 -36.01 5.86
CA GLY A 84 16.36 -35.17 4.71
C GLY A 84 16.57 -33.69 5.06
N LEU A 85 16.43 -33.27 6.33
CA LEU A 85 16.65 -31.93 6.79
C LEU A 85 18.06 -31.73 7.37
N THR A 86 18.65 -30.55 7.14
CA THR A 86 19.84 -30.10 7.88
C THR A 86 19.45 -29.70 9.31
N PRO A 87 20.40 -29.43 10.22
CA PRO A 87 20.09 -28.86 11.53
C PRO A 87 19.29 -27.55 11.44
N LEU A 88 19.61 -26.65 10.47
CA LEU A 88 18.84 -25.46 10.22
C LEU A 88 17.44 -25.81 9.70
N GLY A 89 17.31 -26.78 8.80
CA GLY A 89 16.02 -27.26 8.30
C GLY A 89 15.09 -27.74 9.40
N ILE A 90 15.64 -28.45 10.42
CA ILE A 90 14.88 -28.92 11.59
C ILE A 90 14.36 -27.72 12.41
N ASP A 91 15.22 -26.74 12.70
CA ASP A 91 14.85 -25.54 13.44
C ASP A 91 13.77 -24.72 12.67
N VAL A 92 13.95 -24.51 11.36
CA VAL A 92 12.97 -23.82 10.50
C VAL A 92 11.63 -24.57 10.50
N ARG A 93 11.63 -25.89 10.43
CA ARG A 93 10.39 -26.69 10.55
C ARG A 93 9.65 -26.38 11.85
N GLU A 94 10.33 -26.36 12.98
CA GLU A 94 9.73 -26.05 14.29
C GLU A 94 9.14 -24.62 14.32
N ARG A 95 9.87 -23.67 13.78
CA ARG A 95 9.38 -22.27 13.63
C ARG A 95 8.14 -22.22 12.74
N LEU A 96 8.12 -22.91 11.62
CA LEU A 96 6.95 -22.96 10.71
C LEU A 96 5.72 -23.60 11.39
N HIS A 97 5.89 -24.60 12.22
CA HIS A 97 4.80 -25.17 13.00
C HIS A 97 4.22 -24.17 14.01
N LYS A 98 5.05 -23.37 14.67
CA LYS A 98 4.58 -22.26 15.55
C LYS A 98 3.80 -21.22 14.77
N VAL A 99 4.29 -20.85 13.57
CA VAL A 99 3.57 -19.93 12.65
C VAL A 99 2.20 -20.49 12.27
N TRP A 100 2.15 -21.80 11.93
CA TRP A 100 0.91 -22.44 11.55
C TRP A 100 -0.08 -22.57 12.71
N GLU A 101 0.41 -22.83 13.92
CA GLU A 101 -0.45 -22.87 15.11
C GLU A 101 -1.18 -21.55 15.33
N ASP A 102 -0.49 -20.41 15.10
CA ASP A 102 -1.12 -19.10 15.16
C ASP A 102 -2.03 -18.84 13.93
N ALA A 103 -1.60 -19.19 12.72
CA ALA A 103 -2.29 -18.79 11.48
C ALA A 103 -3.52 -19.65 11.13
N ARG A 104 -3.57 -20.90 11.61
CA ARG A 104 -4.56 -21.92 11.24
C ARG A 104 -6.00 -21.42 11.46
N GLY A 105 -6.81 -21.42 10.39
CA GLY A 105 -8.20 -21.00 10.41
C GLY A 105 -8.39 -19.48 10.45
N ARG A 106 -7.32 -18.70 10.23
CA ARG A 106 -7.35 -17.23 10.22
C ARG A 106 -6.98 -16.63 8.87
N SER A 107 -6.90 -17.43 7.81
CA SER A 107 -6.51 -16.99 6.47
C SER A 107 -7.27 -15.74 6.02
N GLY A 108 -6.50 -14.72 5.61
CA GLY A 108 -7.03 -13.45 5.10
C GLY A 108 -7.73 -12.56 6.13
N SER A 109 -7.79 -12.97 7.39
CA SER A 109 -8.33 -12.17 8.48
C SER A 109 -7.32 -11.10 8.92
N ILE A 110 -7.82 -9.97 9.41
CA ILE A 110 -6.99 -8.92 10.02
C ILE A 110 -6.37 -9.44 11.33
N THR A 111 -5.09 -9.13 11.54
CA THR A 111 -4.37 -9.48 12.78
C THR A 111 -4.63 -8.46 13.88
N PRO A 112 -4.34 -8.78 15.16
CA PRO A 112 -4.39 -7.79 16.23
C PRO A 112 -3.50 -6.56 15.96
N LEU A 113 -2.36 -6.74 15.28
CA LEU A 113 -1.55 -5.61 14.80
C LEU A 113 -2.34 -4.75 13.80
N GLY A 114 -3.01 -5.37 12.83
CA GLY A 114 -3.83 -4.66 11.83
C GLY A 114 -5.00 -3.89 12.46
N GLU A 115 -5.61 -4.43 13.52
CA GLU A 115 -6.64 -3.76 14.30
C GLU A 115 -6.09 -2.50 14.97
N ARG A 116 -4.90 -2.61 15.63
CA ARG A 116 -4.21 -1.47 16.24
C ARG A 116 -3.84 -0.41 15.20
N GLN A 117 -3.27 -0.81 14.06
CA GLN A 117 -2.92 0.11 12.97
C GLN A 117 -4.11 0.97 12.53
N GLN A 118 -5.28 0.36 12.32
CA GLN A 118 -6.48 1.09 11.92
C GLN A 118 -6.97 2.06 12.99
N GLY A 119 -6.93 1.65 14.26
CA GLY A 119 -7.25 2.53 15.37
C GLY A 119 -6.27 3.69 15.51
N GLU A 120 -4.99 3.45 15.37
CA GLU A 120 -3.94 4.48 15.47
C GLU A 120 -4.01 5.50 14.32
N ILE A 121 -4.28 5.06 13.08
CA ILE A 121 -4.50 5.96 11.93
C ILE A 121 -5.72 6.86 12.21
N ALA A 122 -6.81 6.29 12.71
CA ALA A 122 -8.00 7.06 13.08
C ALA A 122 -7.71 8.08 14.19
N GLU A 123 -6.95 7.69 15.20
CA GLU A 123 -6.57 8.58 16.29
C GLU A 123 -5.70 9.75 15.81
N ARG A 124 -4.68 9.48 14.97
CA ARG A 124 -3.84 10.54 14.43
C ARG A 124 -4.62 11.47 13.50
N MET A 125 -5.53 10.93 12.67
CA MET A 125 -6.44 11.74 11.84
C MET A 125 -7.28 12.68 12.70
N TYR A 126 -7.90 12.15 13.77
CA TYR A 126 -8.70 12.95 14.72
C TYR A 126 -7.86 14.05 15.39
N ARG A 127 -6.66 13.69 15.88
CA ARG A 127 -5.79 14.65 16.59
C ARG A 127 -5.23 15.75 15.71
N ASN A 128 -4.95 15.43 14.46
CA ASN A 128 -4.38 16.39 13.51
C ASN A 128 -5.44 17.32 12.90
N PHE A 129 -6.70 16.88 12.83
CA PHE A 129 -7.81 17.63 12.21
C PHE A 129 -9.07 17.59 13.11
N PRO A 130 -8.98 18.00 14.39
CA PRO A 130 -10.08 17.83 15.35
C PRO A 130 -11.34 18.58 14.91
N GLN A 131 -11.21 19.72 14.21
CA GLN A 131 -12.34 20.54 13.77
C GLN A 131 -13.31 19.77 12.84
N VAL A 132 -12.81 18.80 12.08
CA VAL A 132 -13.63 17.93 11.21
C VAL A 132 -14.54 17.02 12.02
N PHE A 133 -14.15 16.71 13.25
CA PHE A 133 -14.83 15.73 14.13
C PHE A 133 -15.53 16.38 15.34
N GLU A 134 -15.70 17.69 15.32
CA GLU A 134 -16.39 18.40 16.39
C GLU A 134 -17.89 18.15 16.39
N ASN A 135 -18.51 18.32 17.56
CA ASN A 135 -19.95 18.19 17.77
C ASN A 135 -20.48 16.80 17.30
N GLU A 136 -21.65 16.79 16.70
CA GLU A 136 -22.33 15.63 16.13
C GLU A 136 -21.92 15.40 14.66
N ALA A 137 -20.65 15.63 14.28
CA ALA A 137 -20.20 15.50 12.92
C ALA A 137 -20.61 14.14 12.33
N TYR A 138 -21.09 14.15 11.09
CA TYR A 138 -21.54 12.93 10.39
C TYR A 138 -20.41 12.35 9.55
N ILE A 139 -20.09 11.08 9.79
CA ILE A 139 -19.06 10.32 9.08
C ILE A 139 -19.72 9.23 8.24
N ASP A 140 -19.48 9.27 6.94
CA ASP A 140 -19.90 8.25 5.99
C ASP A 140 -18.75 7.30 5.69
N ALA A 141 -18.81 6.04 6.16
CA ALA A 141 -17.79 5.02 5.98
C ALA A 141 -18.28 3.88 5.10
N ARG A 142 -17.53 3.58 4.05
CA ARG A 142 -17.82 2.53 3.07
C ARG A 142 -16.66 1.58 2.93
N SER A 143 -16.94 0.29 2.77
CA SER A 143 -15.93 -0.75 2.60
C SER A 143 -16.25 -1.62 1.39
N SER A 144 -15.21 -2.20 0.79
CA SER A 144 -15.39 -3.38 -0.05
C SER A 144 -16.02 -4.51 0.76
N THR A 145 -16.61 -5.49 0.06
CA THR A 145 -17.26 -6.65 0.72
C THR A 145 -16.26 -7.65 1.31
N SER A 146 -14.96 -7.42 1.17
CA SER A 146 -13.92 -8.24 1.81
C SER A 146 -13.96 -8.06 3.33
N LEU A 147 -14.06 -9.18 4.06
CA LEU A 147 -14.16 -9.18 5.53
C LEU A 147 -13.07 -8.33 6.19
N ARG A 148 -11.81 -8.48 5.76
CA ARG A 148 -10.68 -7.70 6.33
C ARG A 148 -10.83 -6.19 6.15
N CYS A 149 -11.46 -5.74 5.05
CA CYS A 149 -11.70 -4.31 4.83
C CYS A 149 -12.85 -3.81 5.72
N ALA A 150 -13.93 -4.58 5.86
CA ALA A 150 -15.04 -4.24 6.74
C ALA A 150 -14.64 -4.22 8.22
N ILE A 151 -13.79 -5.14 8.64
CA ILE A 151 -13.23 -5.15 10.01
C ILE A 151 -12.26 -3.98 10.21
N SER A 152 -11.40 -3.67 9.24
CA SER A 152 -10.53 -2.47 9.28
C SER A 152 -11.37 -1.20 9.46
N MET A 153 -12.44 -1.04 8.68
CA MET A 153 -13.41 0.06 8.84
C MET A 153 -13.98 0.10 10.27
N SER A 154 -14.37 -1.05 10.80
CA SER A 154 -14.96 -1.14 12.14
C SER A 154 -14.00 -0.67 13.24
N TYR A 155 -12.73 -1.08 13.22
CA TYR A 155 -11.73 -0.66 14.20
C TYR A 155 -11.39 0.83 14.08
N PHE A 156 -11.28 1.34 12.86
CA PHE A 156 -11.09 2.76 12.60
C PHE A 156 -12.25 3.60 13.17
N MET A 157 -13.49 3.22 12.84
CA MET A 157 -14.69 3.92 13.29
C MET A 157 -14.91 3.80 14.78
N ARG A 158 -14.60 2.64 15.38
CA ARG A 158 -14.64 2.45 16.83
C ARG A 158 -13.73 3.47 17.51
N ARG A 159 -12.48 3.64 17.03
CA ARG A 159 -11.55 4.58 17.61
C ARG A 159 -12.04 6.03 17.52
N LEU A 160 -12.59 6.46 16.38
CA LEU A 160 -13.20 7.78 16.26
C LEU A 160 -14.34 7.98 17.28
N LYS A 161 -15.20 6.97 17.47
CA LYS A 161 -16.29 7.01 18.45
C LYS A 161 -15.82 7.01 19.91
N GLU A 162 -14.70 6.35 20.21
CA GLU A 162 -14.06 6.42 21.54
C GLU A 162 -13.52 7.83 21.84
N LEU A 163 -12.98 8.52 20.83
CA LEU A 163 -12.46 9.89 20.94
C LEU A 163 -13.57 10.94 20.99
N ASN A 164 -14.62 10.75 20.21
CA ASN A 164 -15.84 11.58 20.27
C ASN A 164 -17.10 10.71 20.18
N PRO A 165 -17.74 10.36 21.31
CA PRO A 165 -18.96 9.55 21.33
C PRO A 165 -20.16 10.18 20.63
N THR A 166 -20.17 11.50 20.43
CA THR A 166 -21.31 12.21 19.81
C THR A 166 -21.34 12.09 18.29
N LEU A 167 -20.24 11.64 17.64
CA LEU A 167 -20.18 11.48 16.18
C LEU A 167 -21.36 10.64 15.67
N ARG A 168 -21.99 11.11 14.61
CA ARG A 168 -23.00 10.33 13.86
C ARG A 168 -22.28 9.55 12.78
N THR A 169 -22.49 8.23 12.71
CA THR A 169 -21.74 7.36 11.80
C THR A 169 -22.65 6.45 10.99
N ASP A 170 -22.34 6.27 9.70
CA ASP A 170 -22.93 5.26 8.85
C ASP A 170 -21.84 4.36 8.28
N GLN A 171 -21.88 3.06 8.57
CA GLN A 171 -20.86 2.08 8.18
C GLN A 171 -21.51 1.00 7.34
N ARG A 172 -21.06 0.82 6.09
CA ARG A 172 -21.65 -0.15 5.16
C ARG A 172 -20.62 -0.80 4.24
N ALA A 173 -20.83 -2.11 3.96
CA ALA A 173 -20.06 -2.91 3.02
C ALA A 173 -21.03 -3.62 2.05
N TYR A 174 -21.52 -2.91 1.04
CA TYR A 174 -22.49 -3.41 0.07
C TYR A 174 -21.85 -3.71 -1.29
N ASN A 175 -22.35 -4.73 -1.99
CA ASN A 175 -21.86 -5.09 -3.34
C ASN A 175 -21.84 -3.90 -4.31
N ARG A 176 -22.84 -3.02 -4.27
CA ARG A 176 -22.87 -1.82 -5.12
C ARG A 176 -21.69 -0.86 -4.92
N TYR A 177 -20.95 -0.96 -3.81
CA TYR A 177 -19.76 -0.15 -3.60
C TYR A 177 -18.54 -0.73 -4.30
N MET A 178 -18.60 -2.01 -4.69
CA MET A 178 -17.54 -2.66 -5.47
C MET A 178 -17.34 -1.99 -6.83
N ASP A 179 -18.39 -1.37 -7.38
CA ASP A 179 -18.36 -0.67 -8.67
C ASP A 179 -17.39 0.53 -8.68
N TYR A 180 -16.94 1.01 -7.50
CA TYR A 180 -15.93 2.05 -7.40
C TYR A 180 -14.83 1.78 -6.37
N ILE A 181 -15.11 1.18 -5.20
CA ILE A 181 -14.08 0.94 -4.15
C ILE A 181 -13.04 -0.09 -4.61
N ALA A 182 -13.46 -1.06 -5.43
CA ALA A 182 -12.62 -2.18 -5.86
C ALA A 182 -12.89 -2.58 -7.32
N TYR A 183 -13.12 -1.61 -8.19
CA TYR A 183 -13.37 -1.85 -9.60
C TYR A 183 -12.09 -2.22 -10.37
N THR A 184 -12.22 -3.16 -11.28
CA THR A 184 -11.21 -3.47 -12.30
C THR A 184 -11.97 -3.75 -13.60
N SER A 185 -11.55 -3.14 -14.71
CA SER A 185 -12.16 -3.41 -16.01
C SER A 185 -11.89 -4.85 -16.46
N PRO A 186 -12.72 -5.43 -17.34
CA PRO A 186 -12.49 -6.78 -17.87
C PRO A 186 -11.11 -6.91 -18.53
N GLU A 187 -10.66 -5.88 -19.25
CA GLU A 187 -9.35 -5.81 -19.90
C GLU A 187 -8.24 -5.76 -18.85
N GLY A 188 -8.42 -4.98 -17.77
CA GLY A 188 -7.50 -4.90 -16.65
C GLY A 188 -7.37 -6.24 -15.91
N GLU A 189 -8.48 -6.97 -15.73
CA GLU A 189 -8.45 -8.33 -15.17
C GLU A 189 -7.66 -9.31 -16.06
N ILE A 190 -7.83 -9.22 -17.39
CA ILE A 190 -7.06 -10.04 -18.32
C ILE A 190 -5.58 -9.68 -18.25
N PHE A 191 -5.24 -8.39 -18.29
CA PHE A 191 -3.88 -7.90 -18.27
C PHE A 191 -3.13 -8.31 -16.98
N SER A 192 -3.74 -8.17 -15.82
CA SER A 192 -3.16 -8.48 -14.51
C SER A 192 -3.22 -9.98 -14.13
N SER A 193 -4.02 -10.79 -14.85
CA SER A 193 -4.19 -12.22 -14.57
C SER A 193 -2.87 -12.99 -14.66
N GLU A 194 -2.65 -13.96 -13.77
CA GLU A 194 -1.49 -14.86 -13.83
C GLU A 194 -1.59 -15.95 -14.89
N THR A 195 -2.79 -16.29 -15.28
CA THR A 195 -3.07 -17.43 -16.18
C THR A 195 -3.36 -17.03 -17.61
N LYS A 196 -3.75 -15.78 -17.86
CA LYS A 196 -4.07 -15.30 -19.20
C LYS A 196 -2.84 -14.68 -19.89
N PRO A 197 -2.69 -14.77 -21.21
CA PRO A 197 -1.56 -14.14 -21.91
C PRO A 197 -1.61 -12.61 -21.75
N ALA A 198 -0.45 -12.01 -21.48
CA ALA A 198 -0.26 -10.57 -21.46
C ALA A 198 1.14 -10.22 -22.02
N PRO A 199 1.31 -9.06 -22.68
CA PRO A 199 2.56 -8.70 -23.37
C PRO A 199 3.81 -8.72 -22.46
N TRP A 200 3.67 -8.31 -21.20
CA TRP A 200 4.77 -8.21 -20.26
C TRP A 200 5.27 -9.55 -19.69
N ARG A 201 4.53 -10.64 -19.83
CA ARG A 201 4.80 -11.90 -19.10
C ARG A 201 6.06 -12.62 -19.52
N ARG A 202 6.47 -12.54 -20.82
CA ARG A 202 7.68 -13.22 -21.28
C ARG A 202 8.92 -12.61 -20.65
N SER A 203 9.08 -11.31 -20.78
CA SER A 203 10.20 -10.57 -20.17
C SER A 203 10.19 -10.65 -18.66
N PHE A 204 9.00 -10.67 -18.04
CA PHE A 204 8.86 -10.85 -16.59
C PHE A 204 9.37 -12.23 -16.13
N ARG A 205 9.06 -13.33 -16.83
CA ARG A 205 9.59 -14.66 -16.48
C ARG A 205 11.12 -14.74 -16.63
N GLU A 206 11.69 -14.02 -17.58
CA GLU A 206 13.15 -13.93 -17.73
C GLU A 206 13.77 -13.14 -16.58
N PHE A 207 13.14 -12.05 -16.18
CA PHE A 207 13.52 -11.25 -15.02
C PHE A 207 13.41 -12.04 -13.70
N GLU A 208 12.32 -12.81 -13.49
CA GLU A 208 12.15 -13.69 -12.32
C GLU A 208 13.29 -14.69 -12.21
N ARG A 209 13.60 -15.43 -13.28
CA ARG A 209 14.67 -16.44 -13.29
C ARG A 209 16.05 -15.86 -12.95
N LYS A 210 16.27 -14.59 -13.27
CA LYS A 210 17.53 -13.90 -12.95
C LYS A 210 17.61 -13.49 -11.48
N ASN A 211 16.49 -13.13 -10.87
CA ASN A 211 16.44 -12.55 -9.54
C ASN A 211 16.03 -13.53 -8.44
N VAL A 212 15.46 -14.70 -8.76
CA VAL A 212 15.10 -15.74 -7.80
C VAL A 212 16.09 -16.89 -7.95
N GLN A 213 17.00 -17.06 -6.96
CA GLN A 213 18.10 -17.99 -6.99
C GLN A 213 18.00 -18.93 -5.76
N PRO A 214 17.28 -20.06 -5.84
CA PRO A 214 16.93 -20.87 -4.67
C PRO A 214 18.07 -21.79 -4.18
N GLU A 215 19.18 -21.93 -4.91
CA GLU A 215 20.19 -22.96 -4.71
C GLU A 215 20.80 -22.93 -3.30
N ARG A 216 21.24 -21.77 -2.84
CA ARG A 216 21.85 -21.60 -1.52
C ARG A 216 20.84 -21.89 -0.40
N LEU A 217 19.64 -21.29 -0.47
CA LEU A 217 18.59 -21.50 0.52
C LEU A 217 18.24 -22.97 0.65
N LEU A 218 18.04 -23.67 -0.48
CA LEU A 218 17.72 -25.09 -0.47
C LEU A 218 18.86 -25.94 0.12
N ALA A 219 20.12 -25.64 -0.24
CA ALA A 219 21.28 -26.31 0.29
C ALA A 219 21.47 -26.11 1.81
N SER A 220 21.05 -24.95 2.34
CA SER A 220 21.10 -24.69 3.78
C SER A 220 20.03 -25.43 4.57
N LEU A 221 18.88 -25.74 3.97
CA LEU A 221 17.73 -26.37 4.64
C LEU A 221 17.66 -27.88 4.46
N PHE A 222 18.14 -28.42 3.33
CA PHE A 222 17.93 -29.80 2.94
C PHE A 222 19.25 -30.53 2.67
N VAL A 223 19.35 -31.77 3.16
CA VAL A 223 20.51 -32.66 2.92
C VAL A 223 20.63 -32.98 1.42
N ASN A 224 19.50 -33.17 0.75
CA ASN A 224 19.44 -33.34 -0.70
C ASN A 224 18.51 -32.26 -1.31
N PRO A 225 19.05 -31.10 -1.77
CA PRO A 225 18.26 -30.03 -2.36
C PRO A 225 17.51 -30.42 -3.63
N ASP A 226 17.98 -31.47 -4.36
CA ASP A 226 17.34 -31.90 -5.62
C ASP A 226 16.01 -32.64 -5.38
N ALA A 227 15.72 -33.01 -4.14
CA ALA A 227 14.40 -33.52 -3.76
C ALA A 227 13.29 -32.43 -3.93
N ILE A 228 13.66 -31.17 -3.99
CA ILE A 228 12.71 -30.06 -4.17
C ILE A 228 12.56 -29.79 -5.66
N THR A 229 11.47 -30.28 -6.26
CA THR A 229 11.23 -30.17 -7.71
C THR A 229 10.76 -28.80 -8.16
N ARG A 230 10.01 -28.04 -7.29
CA ARG A 230 9.49 -26.68 -7.56
C ARG A 230 10.30 -25.64 -6.79
N ARG A 231 11.59 -25.55 -7.09
CA ARG A 231 12.59 -24.81 -6.31
C ARG A 231 12.23 -23.33 -6.14
N ASP A 232 11.93 -22.63 -7.25
CA ASP A 232 11.56 -21.20 -7.22
C ASP A 232 10.25 -20.94 -6.46
N ALA A 233 9.26 -21.81 -6.64
CA ALA A 233 7.98 -21.70 -5.94
C ALA A 233 8.14 -21.94 -4.43
N PHE A 234 9.02 -22.87 -4.03
CA PHE A 234 9.35 -23.11 -2.63
C PHE A 234 10.02 -21.87 -2.01
N MET A 235 11.04 -21.32 -2.65
CA MET A 235 11.73 -20.12 -2.16
C MET A 235 10.76 -18.94 -2.03
N ARG A 236 9.88 -18.71 -3.00
CA ARG A 236 8.85 -17.67 -2.92
C ARG A 236 7.82 -17.95 -1.82
N GLY A 237 7.46 -19.23 -1.59
CA GLY A 237 6.60 -19.61 -0.47
C GLY A 237 7.21 -19.25 0.88
N MET A 238 8.49 -19.61 1.08
CA MET A 238 9.25 -19.23 2.27
C MET A 238 9.35 -17.72 2.44
N TYR A 239 9.66 -16.99 1.36
CA TYR A 239 9.70 -15.52 1.38
C TYR A 239 8.37 -14.90 1.83
N TRP A 240 7.22 -15.37 1.34
CA TRP A 240 5.93 -14.81 1.74
C TRP A 240 5.60 -15.08 3.20
N ILE A 241 5.95 -16.27 3.72
CA ILE A 241 5.80 -16.56 5.16
C ILE A 241 6.72 -15.63 5.96
N THR A 242 7.98 -15.49 5.55
CA THR A 242 8.94 -14.59 6.19
C THR A 242 8.45 -13.15 6.23
N ALA A 243 7.97 -12.63 5.09
CA ALA A 243 7.43 -11.28 4.99
C ALA A 243 6.19 -11.06 5.87
N ASP A 244 5.38 -12.10 6.10
CA ASP A 244 4.17 -12.01 6.91
C ASP A 244 4.46 -11.97 8.42
N MET A 245 5.66 -12.38 8.86
CA MET A 245 6.02 -12.38 10.29
C MET A 245 5.98 -10.98 10.92
N GLN A 246 6.19 -9.92 10.15
CA GLN A 246 6.04 -8.56 10.62
C GLN A 246 4.57 -8.12 10.82
N ASN A 247 3.60 -8.94 10.39
CA ASN A 247 2.16 -8.64 10.47
C ASN A 247 1.44 -9.38 11.60
N VAL A 248 2.14 -10.23 12.34
CA VAL A 248 1.59 -11.07 13.41
C VAL A 248 2.32 -10.82 14.73
N ASP A 249 1.65 -11.06 15.86
CA ASP A 249 2.20 -10.80 17.21
C ASP A 249 2.88 -12.05 17.82
N ILE A 250 3.58 -12.86 17.01
CA ILE A 250 4.32 -14.02 17.48
C ILE A 250 5.84 -13.75 17.45
N ASP A 251 6.55 -14.29 18.42
CA ASP A 251 8.01 -14.16 18.50
C ASP A 251 8.69 -15.24 17.62
N VAL A 252 8.53 -15.07 16.30
CA VAL A 252 9.15 -15.90 15.27
C VAL A 252 9.65 -15.02 14.13
N SER A 253 10.91 -15.18 13.75
CA SER A 253 11.47 -14.60 12.54
C SER A 253 11.98 -15.71 11.63
N LEU A 254 11.96 -15.45 10.32
CA LEU A 254 12.54 -16.32 9.30
C LEU A 254 13.47 -15.51 8.37
N TYR A 255 13.75 -14.26 8.67
CA TYR A 255 14.67 -13.43 7.88
C TYR A 255 16.11 -13.97 7.90
N ASP A 256 16.51 -14.62 9.00
CA ASP A 256 17.83 -15.19 9.23
C ASP A 256 18.20 -16.36 8.31
N ILE A 257 17.23 -16.98 7.63
CA ILE A 257 17.50 -18.06 6.66
C ILE A 257 17.88 -17.56 5.27
N PHE A 258 17.60 -16.29 4.98
CA PHE A 258 17.88 -15.64 3.69
C PHE A 258 19.15 -14.79 3.76
N GLU A 259 19.88 -14.75 2.65
CA GLU A 259 20.80 -13.65 2.40
C GLU A 259 20.02 -12.39 1.98
N TYR A 260 20.56 -11.21 2.27
CA TYR A 260 19.90 -9.94 1.94
C TYR A 260 19.62 -9.81 0.42
N GLU A 261 20.57 -10.21 -0.41
CA GLU A 261 20.48 -10.18 -1.86
C GLU A 261 19.36 -11.10 -2.40
N GLU A 262 19.10 -12.21 -1.73
CA GLU A 262 17.98 -13.12 -2.08
C GLU A 262 16.64 -12.43 -1.80
N LEU A 263 16.49 -11.79 -0.64
CA LEU A 263 15.29 -11.03 -0.30
C LEU A 263 15.07 -9.88 -1.28
N VAL A 264 16.12 -9.11 -1.57
CA VAL A 264 16.07 -8.01 -2.55
C VAL A 264 15.73 -8.52 -3.95
N GLY A 265 16.31 -9.65 -4.37
CA GLY A 265 16.02 -10.27 -5.66
C GLY A 265 14.53 -10.63 -5.79
N ILE A 266 13.97 -11.33 -4.80
CA ILE A 266 12.54 -11.69 -4.80
C ILE A 266 11.67 -10.44 -4.73
N TRP A 267 11.99 -9.48 -3.84
CA TRP A 267 11.28 -8.22 -3.77
C TRP A 267 11.23 -7.48 -5.11
N LYS A 268 12.35 -7.40 -5.83
CA LYS A 268 12.37 -6.77 -7.18
C LYS A 268 11.34 -7.40 -8.12
N THR A 269 11.15 -8.71 -8.06
CA THR A 269 10.16 -9.39 -8.91
C THR A 269 8.73 -9.07 -8.49
N VAL A 270 8.45 -9.04 -7.19
CA VAL A 270 7.13 -8.66 -6.67
C VAL A 270 6.81 -7.21 -6.99
N ASN A 271 7.76 -6.30 -6.72
CA ASN A 271 7.65 -4.89 -7.04
C ASN A 271 7.40 -4.64 -8.54
N ALA A 272 8.14 -5.33 -9.42
CA ALA A 272 7.96 -5.23 -10.87
C ALA A 272 6.55 -5.65 -11.29
N ARG A 273 6.03 -6.73 -10.74
CA ARG A 273 4.66 -7.17 -10.99
C ARG A 273 3.64 -6.16 -10.48
N MET A 274 3.80 -5.66 -9.26
CA MET A 274 2.91 -4.64 -8.69
C MET A 274 2.91 -3.37 -9.54
N TYR A 275 4.08 -2.93 -9.99
CA TYR A 275 4.25 -1.77 -10.85
C TYR A 275 3.54 -1.94 -12.20
N VAL A 276 3.79 -3.04 -12.90
CA VAL A 276 3.19 -3.30 -14.22
C VAL A 276 1.67 -3.49 -14.13
N CYS A 277 1.18 -4.18 -13.11
CA CYS A 277 -0.22 -4.55 -13.00
C CYS A 277 -1.09 -3.51 -12.27
N ASN A 278 -0.51 -2.44 -11.68
CA ASN A 278 -1.32 -1.52 -10.89
C ASN A 278 -0.85 -0.05 -10.97
N ALA A 279 0.42 0.25 -11.30
CA ALA A 279 0.94 1.60 -11.35
C ALA A 279 1.00 2.16 -12.78
N ASN A 280 1.69 3.29 -13.00
CA ASN A 280 1.79 3.96 -14.29
C ASN A 280 2.93 3.39 -15.16
N ALA A 281 3.06 2.05 -15.21
CA ALA A 281 4.06 1.40 -16.05
C ALA A 281 3.75 1.60 -17.55
N PRO A 282 4.74 1.98 -18.40
CA PRO A 282 4.51 2.10 -19.84
C PRO A 282 3.93 0.84 -20.48
N LEU A 283 4.24 -0.33 -19.95
CA LEU A 283 3.76 -1.63 -20.43
C LEU A 283 2.25 -1.85 -20.34
N ASN A 284 1.53 -1.07 -19.53
CA ASN A 284 0.07 -1.17 -19.42
C ASN A 284 -0.68 -0.03 -20.14
N GLU A 285 0.05 0.91 -20.77
CA GLU A 285 -0.50 1.98 -21.62
C GLU A 285 -1.62 2.82 -20.94
N GLY A 286 -1.62 2.92 -19.60
CA GLY A 286 -2.65 3.62 -18.83
C GLY A 286 -3.82 2.74 -18.39
N LEU A 287 -3.99 1.55 -18.95
CA LEU A 287 -5.12 0.64 -18.65
C LEU A 287 -5.32 0.39 -17.15
N MET A 288 -4.23 0.25 -16.39
CA MET A 288 -4.36 -0.10 -14.99
C MET A 288 -4.70 1.10 -14.09
N PRO A 289 -4.10 2.29 -14.26
CA PRO A 289 -4.59 3.51 -13.61
C PRO A 289 -6.05 3.83 -13.93
N ASP A 290 -6.50 3.64 -15.17
CA ASP A 290 -7.86 3.93 -15.61
C ASP A 290 -8.92 3.08 -14.88
N CYS A 291 -8.54 1.91 -14.35
CA CYS A 291 -9.43 1.14 -13.47
C CYS A 291 -9.79 1.91 -12.17
N ALA A 292 -9.09 2.99 -11.82
CA ALA A 292 -9.44 3.82 -10.66
C ALA A 292 -10.38 5.01 -11.01
N ILE A 293 -10.79 5.18 -12.28
CA ILE A 293 -11.69 6.27 -12.69
C ILE A 293 -13.00 6.29 -11.89
N PRO A 294 -13.71 5.16 -11.67
CA PRO A 294 -14.92 5.17 -10.86
C PRO A 294 -14.67 5.64 -9.42
N LEU A 295 -13.54 5.26 -8.83
CA LEU A 295 -13.16 5.67 -7.48
C LEU A 295 -12.83 7.17 -7.42
N LEU A 296 -12.05 7.68 -8.37
CA LEU A 296 -11.71 9.10 -8.45
C LEU A 296 -12.97 9.96 -8.70
N SER A 297 -13.86 9.53 -9.59
CA SER A 297 -15.16 10.20 -9.83
C SER A 297 -15.99 10.27 -8.55
N ASN A 298 -16.10 9.16 -7.81
CA ASN A 298 -16.80 9.15 -6.52
C ASN A 298 -16.15 10.07 -5.48
N ILE A 299 -14.82 10.18 -5.45
CA ILE A 299 -14.11 11.12 -4.57
C ILE A 299 -14.46 12.57 -4.92
N LEU A 300 -14.41 12.94 -6.21
CA LEU A 300 -14.72 14.29 -6.67
C LEU A 300 -16.18 14.67 -6.40
N GLU A 301 -17.12 13.80 -6.75
CA GLU A 301 -18.55 14.00 -6.53
C GLU A 301 -18.90 14.15 -5.04
N SER A 302 -18.33 13.28 -4.20
CA SER A 302 -18.53 13.32 -2.75
C SER A 302 -17.97 14.61 -2.13
N ALA A 303 -16.81 15.09 -2.62
CA ALA A 303 -16.21 16.34 -2.16
C ALA A 303 -17.09 17.53 -2.52
N GLU A 304 -17.58 17.60 -3.77
CA GLU A 304 -18.48 18.69 -4.19
C GLU A 304 -19.78 18.72 -3.39
N ALA A 305 -20.36 17.52 -3.11
CA ALA A 305 -21.55 17.44 -2.27
C ALA A 305 -21.27 17.92 -0.84
N ALA A 306 -20.17 17.48 -0.23
CA ALA A 306 -19.79 17.90 1.12
C ALA A 306 -19.50 19.42 1.20
N ILE A 307 -18.87 19.99 0.18
CA ILE A 307 -18.61 21.45 0.09
C ILE A 307 -19.92 22.23 0.05
N LYS A 308 -20.86 21.76 -0.76
CA LYS A 308 -22.16 22.44 -0.98
C LYS A 308 -23.09 22.30 0.23
N ASP A 309 -23.20 21.08 0.76
CA ASP A 309 -24.22 20.73 1.75
C ASP A 309 -23.69 20.81 3.20
N GLY A 310 -22.37 20.97 3.40
CA GLY A 310 -21.70 20.97 4.70
C GLY A 310 -21.72 19.63 5.41
N THR A 311 -22.14 18.54 4.74
CA THR A 311 -22.26 17.20 5.31
C THR A 311 -22.15 16.14 4.20
N PRO A 312 -21.54 14.96 4.49
CA PRO A 312 -20.87 14.58 5.72
C PRO A 312 -19.55 15.31 5.96
N ALA A 313 -19.06 15.33 7.20
CA ALA A 313 -17.76 15.86 7.54
C ALA A 313 -16.60 14.98 7.04
N SER A 314 -16.87 13.70 6.77
CA SER A 314 -15.87 12.80 6.21
C SER A 314 -16.49 11.65 5.41
N HIS A 315 -15.87 11.34 4.25
CA HIS A 315 -16.08 10.09 3.53
C HIS A 315 -14.87 9.19 3.67
N LEU A 316 -15.04 8.07 4.36
CA LEU A 316 -13.99 7.09 4.62
C LEU A 316 -14.23 5.83 3.76
N ARG A 317 -13.26 5.46 2.93
CA ARG A 317 -13.34 4.28 2.04
C ARG A 317 -12.26 3.27 2.41
N PHE A 318 -12.65 1.99 2.53
CA PHE A 318 -11.76 0.90 2.92
C PHE A 318 -11.71 -0.17 1.84
N GLY A 319 -10.51 -0.43 1.32
CA GLY A 319 -10.29 -1.33 0.19
C GLY A 319 -8.93 -2.02 0.23
N HIS A 320 -8.25 -2.06 -0.90
CA HIS A 320 -7.08 -2.87 -1.15
C HIS A 320 -5.90 -2.04 -1.69
N ASP A 321 -4.68 -2.60 -1.58
CA ASP A 321 -3.44 -2.08 -2.11
C ASP A 321 -3.51 -1.75 -3.61
N THR A 322 -4.00 -2.70 -4.42
CA THR A 322 -4.08 -2.56 -5.88
C THR A 322 -4.88 -1.33 -6.31
N HIS A 323 -6.01 -1.07 -5.64
CA HIS A 323 -6.87 0.09 -5.96
C HIS A 323 -6.29 1.40 -5.43
N LEU A 324 -5.60 1.37 -4.28
CA LEU A 324 -4.84 2.53 -3.79
C LEU A 324 -3.73 2.91 -4.77
N ILE A 325 -2.94 1.93 -5.24
CA ILE A 325 -1.85 2.16 -6.20
C ILE A 325 -2.40 2.77 -7.50
N ARG A 326 -3.48 2.22 -8.05
CA ARG A 326 -4.12 2.71 -9.27
C ARG A 326 -4.64 4.14 -9.10
N LEU A 327 -5.30 4.42 -7.98
CA LEU A 327 -5.80 5.76 -7.66
C LEU A 327 -4.66 6.78 -7.60
N LEU A 328 -3.57 6.48 -6.89
CA LEU A 328 -2.41 7.35 -6.76
C LEU A 328 -1.71 7.59 -8.10
N ALA A 329 -1.61 6.56 -8.94
CA ALA A 329 -1.07 6.66 -10.30
C ALA A 329 -1.95 7.54 -11.20
N LEU A 330 -3.27 7.34 -11.18
CA LEU A 330 -4.25 8.14 -11.94
C LEU A 330 -4.23 9.63 -11.50
N MET A 331 -4.17 9.87 -10.19
CA MET A 331 -4.07 11.22 -9.63
C MET A 331 -2.70 11.87 -9.86
N GLN A 332 -1.72 11.13 -10.38
CA GLN A 332 -0.34 11.56 -10.60
C GLN A 332 0.35 12.06 -9.32
N VAL A 333 0.09 11.40 -8.19
CA VAL A 333 0.73 11.73 -6.92
C VAL A 333 2.24 11.55 -7.02
N GLU A 334 3.01 12.51 -6.49
CA GLU A 334 4.48 12.48 -6.49
C GLU A 334 5.02 11.13 -5.96
N GLY A 335 5.99 10.56 -6.70
CA GLY A 335 6.58 9.25 -6.39
C GLY A 335 5.70 8.05 -6.72
N CYS A 336 4.42 8.24 -7.09
CA CYS A 336 3.49 7.15 -7.39
C CYS A 336 3.22 6.96 -8.90
N ASN A 337 3.47 7.98 -9.74
CA ASN A 337 3.20 7.94 -11.17
C ASN A 337 4.46 7.91 -12.05
N ASN A 338 5.62 7.65 -11.48
CA ASN A 338 6.88 7.55 -12.22
C ASN A 338 6.76 6.52 -13.35
N ARG A 339 7.31 6.84 -14.53
CA ARG A 339 7.30 5.99 -15.72
C ARG A 339 8.70 5.48 -16.02
N GLU A 340 8.87 4.17 -15.97
CA GLU A 340 10.10 3.46 -16.32
C GLU A 340 9.74 2.25 -17.20
N SER A 341 10.48 2.04 -18.28
CA SER A 341 10.26 0.94 -19.22
C SER A 341 11.25 -0.22 -19.04
N ASP A 342 12.40 0.03 -18.44
CA ASP A 342 13.43 -0.96 -18.15
C ASP A 342 13.10 -1.69 -16.83
N MET A 343 12.74 -2.97 -16.92
CA MET A 343 12.35 -3.79 -15.76
C MET A 343 13.46 -3.90 -14.72
N GLU A 344 14.73 -3.83 -15.12
CA GLU A 344 15.89 -3.84 -14.22
C GLU A 344 15.95 -2.57 -13.34
N LYS A 345 15.26 -1.49 -13.74
CA LYS A 345 15.22 -0.21 -13.03
C LYS A 345 13.90 0.09 -12.33
N PHE A 346 12.87 -0.75 -12.48
CA PHE A 346 11.56 -0.50 -11.86
C PHE A 346 11.67 -0.20 -10.38
N HIS A 347 12.50 -0.95 -9.65
CA HIS A 347 12.71 -0.78 -8.21
C HIS A 347 13.40 0.54 -7.82
N LEU A 348 14.04 1.22 -8.75
CA LEU A 348 14.62 2.55 -8.55
C LEU A 348 13.59 3.65 -8.76
N ALA A 349 12.68 3.44 -9.72
CA ALA A 349 11.65 4.41 -10.07
C ALA A 349 10.43 4.36 -9.16
N TRP A 350 10.08 3.19 -8.66
CA TRP A 350 8.86 2.97 -7.89
C TRP A 350 9.02 1.82 -6.89
N GLN A 351 8.49 1.98 -5.68
CA GLN A 351 8.58 0.98 -4.62
C GLN A 351 7.22 0.77 -3.95
N ASP A 352 6.72 -0.45 -4.04
CA ASP A 352 5.41 -0.87 -3.53
C ASP A 352 5.24 -0.67 -2.03
N TYR A 353 6.28 -0.94 -1.23
CA TYR A 353 6.26 -0.76 0.23
C TYR A 353 6.11 0.72 0.66
N ARG A 354 6.52 1.68 -0.19
CA ARG A 354 6.32 3.11 0.07
C ARG A 354 4.92 3.57 -0.27
N VAL A 355 4.37 3.00 -1.35
CA VAL A 355 3.08 3.42 -1.91
C VAL A 355 1.93 2.80 -1.14
N ALA A 356 1.95 1.49 -0.93
CA ALA A 356 0.83 0.77 -0.36
C ALA A 356 1.24 -0.31 0.67
N PRO A 357 1.91 0.06 1.79
CA PRO A 357 2.13 -0.86 2.91
C PRO A 357 0.81 -1.38 3.48
N MET A 358 0.82 -2.35 4.40
CA MET A 358 -0.38 -2.71 5.17
C MET A 358 -0.96 -1.47 5.85
N GLY A 359 -2.27 -1.27 5.81
CA GLY A 359 -2.91 -0.04 6.32
C GLY A 359 -2.65 1.23 5.48
N GLY A 360 -1.93 1.11 4.34
CA GLY A 360 -1.61 2.25 3.48
C GLY A 360 -2.86 3.05 3.10
N ASN A 361 -2.75 4.38 3.10
CA ASN A 361 -3.92 5.23 2.90
C ASN A 361 -3.59 6.58 2.24
N LEU A 362 -4.58 7.10 1.53
CA LEU A 362 -4.62 8.47 1.02
C LEU A 362 -5.66 9.25 1.82
N GLN A 363 -5.27 10.42 2.33
CA GLN A 363 -6.17 11.38 2.96
C GLN A 363 -6.11 12.69 2.17
N ILE A 364 -7.27 13.23 1.80
CA ILE A 364 -7.42 14.54 1.17
C ILE A 364 -8.15 15.42 2.16
N ILE A 365 -7.44 16.42 2.69
CA ILE A 365 -7.95 17.30 3.74
C ILE A 365 -8.36 18.61 3.11
N PHE A 366 -9.60 19.03 3.33
CA PHE A 366 -10.18 20.25 2.80
C PHE A 366 -10.23 21.33 3.89
N PHE A 367 -9.77 22.52 3.54
CA PHE A 367 -9.73 23.69 4.41
C PHE A 367 -10.55 24.80 3.79
N ARG A 368 -11.28 25.57 4.60
CA ARG A 368 -12.10 26.70 4.18
C ARG A 368 -11.74 27.95 4.97
N ASN A 369 -11.74 29.10 4.33
CA ASN A 369 -11.65 30.41 4.98
C ASN A 369 -13.02 31.10 5.09
N ASN A 370 -13.05 32.32 5.64
CA ASN A 370 -14.29 33.10 5.81
C ASN A 370 -14.87 33.64 4.48
N GLU A 371 -14.13 33.56 3.39
CA GLU A 371 -14.55 34.00 2.04
C GLU A 371 -15.00 32.81 1.18
N ASP A 372 -15.20 31.63 1.79
CA ASP A 372 -15.54 30.36 1.14
C ASP A 372 -14.49 29.87 0.10
N ASP A 373 -13.26 30.41 0.15
CA ASP A 373 -12.17 29.84 -0.62
C ASP A 373 -11.70 28.50 -0.02
N ILE A 374 -11.39 27.54 -0.88
CA ILE A 374 -11.10 26.17 -0.47
C ILE A 374 -9.70 25.75 -0.91
N LEU A 375 -8.90 25.38 0.07
CA LEU A 375 -7.63 24.71 -0.11
C LEU A 375 -7.73 23.22 0.22
N VAL A 376 -6.90 22.43 -0.45
CA VAL A 376 -6.77 20.98 -0.16
C VAL A 376 -5.31 20.61 0.02
N LYS A 377 -5.08 19.60 0.88
CA LYS A 377 -3.77 18.98 1.10
C LYS A 377 -3.89 17.48 1.00
N PHE A 378 -2.85 16.83 0.47
CA PHE A 378 -2.80 15.39 0.27
C PHE A 378 -1.81 14.76 1.22
N LEU A 379 -2.23 13.67 1.88
CA LEU A 379 -1.37 12.85 2.73
C LEU A 379 -1.39 11.41 2.21
N LEU A 380 -0.22 10.89 1.85
CA LEU A 380 -0.03 9.47 1.55
C LEU A 380 0.66 8.80 2.75
N ASN A 381 0.03 7.79 3.31
CA ASN A 381 0.52 7.13 4.52
C ASN A 381 0.85 8.16 5.62
N GLU A 382 -0.03 9.16 5.75
CA GLU A 382 0.07 10.28 6.71
C GLU A 382 1.32 11.18 6.52
N ASN A 383 1.95 11.18 5.33
CA ASN A 383 3.01 12.11 4.96
C ASN A 383 2.51 13.03 3.84
N GLU A 384 2.88 14.31 3.89
CA GLU A 384 2.52 15.28 2.86
C GLU A 384 3.10 14.87 1.50
N VAL A 385 2.26 14.90 0.47
CA VAL A 385 2.63 14.59 -0.92
C VAL A 385 2.08 15.63 -1.88
N ASN A 386 2.76 15.78 -3.03
CA ASN A 386 2.43 16.78 -4.02
C ASN A 386 1.70 16.17 -5.23
N LEU A 387 0.93 17.03 -5.92
CA LEU A 387 0.44 16.82 -7.28
C LEU A 387 1.29 17.65 -8.26
N PRO A 388 1.36 17.27 -9.56
CA PRO A 388 2.14 17.98 -10.56
C PRO A 388 1.39 19.22 -11.10
N ILE A 389 0.90 20.05 -10.18
CA ILE A 389 0.21 21.31 -10.44
C ILE A 389 0.84 22.42 -9.60
N GLU A 390 0.84 23.63 -10.12
CA GLU A 390 1.39 24.78 -9.40
C GLU A 390 0.53 25.17 -8.19
N SER A 391 1.20 25.56 -7.11
CA SER A 391 0.59 26.15 -5.93
C SER A 391 1.48 27.22 -5.34
N SER A 392 0.90 28.37 -5.02
CA SER A 392 1.57 29.44 -4.28
C SER A 392 1.69 29.16 -2.79
N THR A 393 1.00 28.14 -2.28
CA THR A 393 0.90 27.76 -0.86
C THR A 393 1.25 26.29 -0.62
N ASN A 394 2.11 25.70 -1.46
CA ASN A 394 2.49 24.28 -1.34
C ASN A 394 2.82 23.90 0.11
N PRO A 395 2.31 22.78 0.65
CA PRO A 395 1.56 21.67 0.00
C PRO A 395 0.02 21.85 -0.03
N TYR A 396 -0.46 23.09 0.05
CA TYR A 396 -1.88 23.42 -0.07
C TYR A 396 -2.18 23.86 -1.49
N TYR A 397 -3.27 23.35 -2.07
CA TYR A 397 -3.70 23.63 -3.46
C TYR A 397 -5.11 24.20 -3.47
N SER A 398 -5.39 25.16 -4.36
CA SER A 398 -6.78 25.58 -4.61
C SER A 398 -7.62 24.39 -5.10
N TRP A 399 -8.74 24.13 -4.45
CA TRP A 399 -9.66 23.05 -4.85
C TRP A 399 -10.13 23.19 -6.30
N LYS A 400 -10.35 24.41 -6.75
CA LYS A 400 -10.74 24.68 -8.14
C LYS A 400 -9.70 24.15 -9.13
N VAL A 401 -8.42 24.33 -8.86
CA VAL A 401 -7.32 23.87 -9.71
C VAL A 401 -7.22 22.34 -9.64
N VAL A 402 -7.25 21.76 -8.43
CA VAL A 402 -7.21 20.32 -8.21
C VAL A 402 -8.37 19.63 -8.92
N LYS A 403 -9.60 20.14 -8.76
CA LYS A 403 -10.79 19.57 -9.39
C LYS A 403 -10.70 19.58 -10.91
N ALA A 404 -10.21 20.68 -11.50
CA ALA A 404 -10.01 20.77 -12.95
C ALA A 404 -8.97 19.72 -13.41
N PHE A 405 -7.82 19.65 -12.75
CA PHE A 405 -6.76 18.70 -13.07
C PHE A 405 -7.22 17.24 -12.96
N LEU A 406 -7.82 16.84 -11.83
CA LEU A 406 -8.29 15.48 -11.62
C LEU A 406 -9.50 15.15 -12.52
N GLY A 407 -10.34 16.12 -12.83
CA GLY A 407 -11.45 15.96 -13.77
C GLY A 407 -10.99 15.66 -15.20
N GLU A 408 -9.85 16.20 -15.64
CA GLU A 408 -9.26 15.85 -16.92
C GLU A 408 -8.74 14.39 -16.92
N GLN A 409 -8.17 13.88 -15.80
CA GLN A 409 -7.76 12.47 -15.72
C GLN A 409 -8.96 11.52 -15.89
N VAL A 410 -10.11 11.87 -15.28
CA VAL A 410 -11.36 11.11 -15.43
C VAL A 410 -11.84 11.08 -16.88
N LYS A 411 -11.79 12.22 -17.59
CA LYS A 411 -12.25 12.31 -18.99
C LYS A 411 -11.35 11.55 -19.97
N HIS A 412 -10.04 11.63 -19.79
CA HIS A 412 -9.07 10.97 -20.68
C HIS A 412 -9.23 9.45 -20.70
N GLY A 413 -9.50 8.83 -19.56
CA GLY A 413 -9.68 7.39 -19.52
C GLY A 413 -11.09 6.91 -19.90
N MET A 414 -12.04 7.84 -20.18
CA MET A 414 -13.37 7.51 -20.74
C MET A 414 -13.40 7.64 -22.27
N SER A 415 -12.38 8.21 -22.91
CA SER A 415 -12.25 8.40 -24.35
C SER A 415 -11.49 7.25 -25.00
#